data_ec9303b854348be5ae5c066330bd3a3d
#
_entry.id   ec9303b854348be5ae5c066330bd3a3d
#
_cell.length_a   1.000
_cell.length_b   1.000
_cell.length_c   1.000
_cell.angle_alpha   90.00
_cell.angle_beta   90.00
_cell.angle_gamma   90.00
#
_symmetry.space_group_name_H-M   'P 1'
#
loop_
_entity.id
_entity.type
_entity.pdbx_description
1 polymer ?
#
loop_
_entity_poly.entity_id
_entity_poly.type
_entity_poly.pdbx_seq_one_letter_code
_entity_poly.pdbx_strand_id
1 'polypeptide(L)'
;MTSDGVASQKESVLKKYGIEEDNFLPKRTGGNQQVMIVGGVTGILFLVCAGCVGIFLYAMKRQRKQIEELEQYCEEVLQETATLDLRDNEEGRFSLLKNKVYDITVLLREKNQLLEKNKKETERLIADISHQLKTPITSLRMTNEILYMDMSSEKRMRFLDNMQADLLKIEWFVKTILNLAKLDSKTLTLKREETMAAELSEKMIDSFKIFCEVSGCRIASSGEEDITLWCDKKWLLEALHNILKNALEHGAAHIALLWSENNLYTKLEITDDGEGIEKEELPHIFERFYKMKGSREDSMGLGMAFTKSMIAYQNGEVKVKSKKGEGTTFIVKIYKNDFQKSL
;
A
#
# COMPACT_ATOMS: atom_id res chain seq x y z
N MET A 1 -17.04 -105.13 -59.25
CA MET A 1 -15.68 -104.57 -59.22
C MET A 1 -15.48 -103.94 -57.85
N THR A 2 -14.67 -104.57 -57.03
CA THR A 2 -14.53 -104.28 -55.59
C THR A 2 -13.57 -103.10 -55.32
N SER A 3 -13.85 -102.39 -54.29
CA SER A 3 -13.12 -101.19 -53.84
C SER A 3 -11.60 -101.33 -53.70
N ASP A 4 -11.14 -102.58 -53.57
CA ASP A 4 -9.71 -102.93 -53.42
C ASP A 4 -8.88 -102.71 -54.69
N GLY A 5 -9.50 -102.83 -55.88
CA GLY A 5 -8.79 -102.70 -57.15
C GLY A 5 -8.46 -101.22 -57.48
N VAL A 6 -9.27 -100.29 -57.00
CA VAL A 6 -9.05 -98.85 -57.20
C VAL A 6 -7.98 -98.26 -56.24
N ALA A 7 -7.90 -98.82 -55.04
CA ALA A 7 -6.85 -98.45 -54.07
C ALA A 7 -5.44 -98.82 -54.51
N SER A 8 -5.26 -100.12 -54.99
CA SER A 8 -4.00 -100.63 -55.52
C SER A 8 -3.51 -99.88 -56.76
N GLN A 9 -4.43 -99.39 -57.62
CA GLN A 9 -4.08 -98.66 -58.83
C GLN A 9 -3.69 -97.21 -58.53
N LYS A 10 -4.29 -96.59 -57.49
CA LYS A 10 -3.96 -95.30 -57.03
C LYS A 10 -2.58 -95.23 -56.36
N GLU A 11 -2.19 -96.27 -55.60
CA GLU A 11 -0.91 -96.38 -54.95
C GLU A 11 0.24 -96.57 -55.95
N SER A 12 -0.01 -97.37 -57.06
CA SER A 12 0.99 -97.55 -58.11
C SER A 12 1.25 -96.32 -58.96
N VAL A 13 0.25 -95.49 -59.17
CA VAL A 13 0.35 -94.21 -59.94
C VAL A 13 1.08 -93.14 -59.10
N LEU A 14 0.82 -93.04 -57.80
CA LEU A 14 1.48 -92.11 -56.92
C LEU A 14 2.98 -92.45 -56.78
N LYS A 15 3.34 -93.77 -56.70
CA LYS A 15 4.74 -94.22 -56.66
C LYS A 15 5.50 -93.89 -57.95
N LYS A 16 4.82 -93.95 -59.13
CA LYS A 16 5.43 -93.69 -60.43
C LYS A 16 5.81 -92.16 -60.63
N TYR A 17 5.18 -91.25 -59.88
CA TYR A 17 5.46 -89.83 -59.90
C TYR A 17 6.24 -89.38 -58.69
N GLY A 18 6.80 -90.30 -57.85
CA GLY A 18 7.65 -89.95 -56.73
C GLY A 18 6.94 -89.18 -55.58
N ILE A 19 5.60 -89.36 -55.54
CA ILE A 19 4.80 -88.72 -54.49
C ILE A 19 4.53 -89.73 -53.41
N GLU A 20 5.29 -89.72 -52.34
CA GLU A 20 5.01 -90.50 -51.13
C GLU A 20 3.95 -89.71 -50.30
N GLU A 21 2.94 -90.44 -49.84
CA GLU A 21 1.83 -89.84 -49.06
C GLU A 21 2.29 -89.10 -47.80
N ASP A 22 3.45 -89.47 -47.29
CA ASP A 22 4.05 -88.84 -46.11
C ASP A 22 4.61 -87.42 -46.33
N ASN A 23 4.69 -86.96 -47.61
CA ASN A 23 5.21 -85.59 -47.90
C ASN A 23 4.12 -84.54 -47.97
N PHE A 24 2.83 -84.86 -47.87
CA PHE A 24 1.72 -83.86 -47.94
C PHE A 24 1.14 -83.43 -46.59
N LEU A 25 1.53 -84.14 -45.51
CA LEU A 25 1.15 -83.62 -44.17
C LEU A 25 2.29 -82.79 -43.61
N PRO A 26 2.06 -81.51 -43.35
CA PRO A 26 3.07 -80.77 -42.66
C PRO A 26 3.39 -81.46 -41.35
N LYS A 27 4.67 -81.89 -41.18
CA LYS A 27 5.14 -82.42 -39.90
C LYS A 27 4.74 -81.48 -38.79
N ARG A 28 3.83 -81.89 -37.94
CA ARG A 28 3.37 -81.18 -36.76
C ARG A 28 4.46 -81.18 -35.68
N THR A 29 5.67 -80.76 -36.08
CA THR A 29 6.83 -80.54 -35.18
C THR A 29 6.89 -79.15 -34.76
N GLY A 30 5.88 -78.65 -34.06
CA GLY A 30 5.91 -77.19 -33.62
C GLY A 30 4.99 -76.87 -32.47
N GLY A 31 4.12 -77.79 -32.05
CA GLY A 31 3.13 -77.46 -30.99
C GLY A 31 3.80 -77.05 -29.68
N ASN A 32 4.86 -77.72 -29.27
CA ASN A 32 5.54 -77.35 -28.02
C ASN A 32 6.40 -76.11 -28.13
N GLN A 33 7.01 -75.81 -29.30
CA GLN A 33 7.80 -74.63 -29.49
C GLN A 33 6.92 -73.36 -29.61
N GLN A 34 5.79 -73.47 -30.32
CA GLN A 34 4.82 -72.33 -30.37
C GLN A 34 4.19 -72.04 -29.01
N VAL A 35 3.83 -73.01 -28.23
CA VAL A 35 3.31 -72.90 -26.87
C VAL A 35 4.35 -72.26 -25.93
N MET A 36 5.63 -72.63 -26.04
CA MET A 36 6.71 -71.96 -25.27
C MET A 36 6.96 -70.54 -25.68
N ILE A 37 6.93 -70.22 -26.97
CA ILE A 37 7.09 -68.85 -27.46
C ILE A 37 5.91 -67.94 -27.01
N VAL A 38 4.67 -68.41 -27.17
CA VAL A 38 3.47 -67.70 -26.72
C VAL A 38 3.47 -67.49 -25.20
N GLY A 39 3.82 -68.54 -24.42
CA GLY A 39 3.97 -68.50 -22.98
C GLY A 39 5.07 -67.53 -22.53
N GLY A 40 6.19 -67.44 -23.24
CA GLY A 40 7.27 -66.49 -23.00
C GLY A 40 6.83 -65.03 -23.28
N VAL A 41 6.16 -64.78 -24.41
CA VAL A 41 5.66 -63.49 -24.78
C VAL A 41 4.58 -62.98 -23.81
N THR A 42 3.63 -63.83 -23.41
CA THR A 42 2.60 -63.51 -22.41
C THR A 42 3.21 -63.22 -21.04
N GLY A 43 4.24 -63.96 -20.63
CA GLY A 43 4.98 -63.77 -19.40
C GLY A 43 5.71 -62.38 -19.37
N ILE A 44 6.38 -62.02 -20.47
CA ILE A 44 7.04 -60.73 -20.62
C ILE A 44 6.01 -59.58 -20.60
N LEU A 45 4.88 -59.79 -21.33
CA LEU A 45 3.81 -58.74 -21.34
C LEU A 45 3.22 -58.51 -19.95
N PHE A 46 3.04 -59.63 -19.18
CA PHE A 46 2.56 -59.51 -17.79
C PHE A 46 3.55 -58.77 -16.89
N LEU A 47 4.85 -59.05 -17.01
CA LEU A 47 5.90 -58.35 -16.26
C LEU A 47 5.95 -56.85 -16.62
N VAL A 48 5.81 -56.51 -17.90
CA VAL A 48 5.75 -55.11 -18.33
C VAL A 48 4.51 -54.42 -17.77
N CYS A 49 3.34 -55.05 -17.84
CA CYS A 49 2.10 -54.52 -17.26
C CYS A 49 2.23 -54.33 -15.73
N ALA A 50 2.78 -55.32 -15.02
CA ALA A 50 3.02 -55.21 -13.58
C ALA A 50 3.99 -54.07 -13.23
N GLY A 51 5.05 -53.92 -14.04
CA GLY A 51 5.98 -52.77 -13.92
C GLY A 51 5.30 -51.40 -14.14
N CYS A 52 4.48 -51.30 -15.19
CA CYS A 52 3.70 -50.06 -15.45
C CYS A 52 2.72 -49.76 -14.32
N VAL A 53 2.01 -50.76 -13.78
CA VAL A 53 1.11 -50.57 -12.63
C VAL A 53 1.90 -50.13 -11.38
N GLY A 54 3.08 -50.77 -11.14
CA GLY A 54 3.97 -50.39 -10.03
C GLY A 54 4.43 -48.93 -10.13
N ILE A 55 4.88 -48.49 -11.32
CA ILE A 55 5.28 -47.10 -11.58
C ILE A 55 4.08 -46.16 -11.41
N PHE A 56 2.91 -46.54 -11.91
CA PHE A 56 1.69 -45.74 -11.77
C PHE A 56 1.28 -45.56 -10.30
N LEU A 57 1.28 -46.64 -9.52
CA LEU A 57 0.96 -46.58 -8.08
C LEU A 57 1.99 -45.75 -7.31
N TYR A 58 3.27 -45.87 -7.64
CA TYR A 58 4.32 -45.05 -7.05
C TYR A 58 4.13 -43.55 -7.37
N ALA A 59 3.83 -43.22 -8.62
CA ALA A 59 3.55 -41.85 -9.05
C ALA A 59 2.32 -41.27 -8.33
N MET A 60 1.23 -42.05 -8.22
CA MET A 60 0.03 -41.64 -7.46
C MET A 60 0.33 -41.41 -5.98
N LYS A 61 1.12 -42.30 -5.34
CA LYS A 61 1.50 -42.14 -3.93
C LYS A 61 2.34 -40.89 -3.72
N ARG A 62 3.26 -40.57 -4.64
CA ARG A 62 4.07 -39.36 -4.62
C ARG A 62 3.19 -38.11 -4.77
N GLN A 63 2.25 -38.07 -5.70
CA GLN A 63 1.32 -36.99 -5.90
C GLN A 63 0.43 -36.75 -4.66
N ARG A 64 -0.11 -37.81 -4.06
CA ARG A 64 -0.92 -37.67 -2.83
C ARG A 64 -0.13 -37.02 -1.70
N LYS A 65 1.11 -37.45 -1.47
CA LYS A 65 1.98 -36.87 -0.44
C LYS A 65 2.21 -35.35 -0.68
N GLN A 66 2.44 -34.98 -1.94
CA GLN A 66 2.64 -33.56 -2.29
C GLN A 66 1.38 -32.72 -2.06
N ILE A 67 0.19 -33.27 -2.30
CA ILE A 67 -1.09 -32.60 -2.03
C ILE A 67 -1.31 -32.45 -0.52
N GLU A 68 -1.06 -33.50 0.27
CA GLU A 68 -1.18 -33.49 1.73
C GLU A 68 -0.23 -32.42 2.35
N GLU A 69 1.01 -32.33 1.87
CA GLU A 69 1.96 -31.30 2.30
C GLU A 69 1.48 -29.87 1.99
N LEU A 70 0.83 -29.67 0.83
CA LEU A 70 0.27 -28.38 0.46
C LEU A 70 -0.97 -28.03 1.30
N GLU A 71 -1.84 -29.01 1.56
CA GLU A 71 -3.02 -28.85 2.40
C GLU A 71 -2.63 -28.47 3.84
N GLN A 72 -1.67 -29.20 4.42
CA GLN A 72 -1.13 -28.88 5.74
C GLN A 72 -0.55 -27.46 5.79
N TYR A 73 0.21 -27.06 4.78
CA TYR A 73 0.74 -25.69 4.70
C TYR A 73 -0.37 -24.64 4.65
N CYS A 74 -1.42 -24.87 3.85
CA CYS A 74 -2.55 -23.95 3.80
C CYS A 74 -3.25 -23.83 5.16
N GLU A 75 -3.39 -24.93 5.90
CA GLU A 75 -3.94 -24.91 7.26
C GLU A 75 -3.05 -24.15 8.25
N GLU A 76 -1.73 -24.36 8.19
CA GLU A 76 -0.76 -23.62 9.02
C GLU A 76 -0.76 -22.13 8.71
N VAL A 77 -0.96 -21.73 7.44
CA VAL A 77 -1.13 -20.34 7.02
C VAL A 77 -2.38 -19.73 7.63
N LEU A 78 -3.50 -20.45 7.60
CA LEU A 78 -4.77 -20.00 8.17
C LEU A 78 -4.69 -19.81 9.70
N GLN A 79 -3.86 -20.61 10.38
CA GLN A 79 -3.64 -20.54 11.83
C GLN A 79 -2.52 -19.54 12.21
N GLU A 80 -1.94 -18.80 11.24
CA GLU A 80 -0.80 -17.87 11.42
C GLU A 80 0.49 -18.53 11.96
N THR A 81 0.56 -19.85 11.96
CA THR A 81 1.70 -20.63 12.50
C THR A 81 2.73 -21.04 11.45
N ALA A 82 2.46 -20.77 10.17
CA ALA A 82 3.32 -21.18 9.07
C ALA A 82 4.70 -20.55 9.13
N THR A 83 5.72 -21.37 9.35
CA THR A 83 7.14 -21.01 9.36
C THR A 83 7.91 -21.57 8.16
N LEU A 84 7.27 -22.45 7.38
CA LEU A 84 7.92 -23.19 6.30
C LEU A 84 8.07 -22.35 5.02
N ASP A 85 9.28 -22.29 4.51
CA ASP A 85 9.55 -21.84 3.14
C ASP A 85 9.32 -23.03 2.19
N LEU A 86 8.17 -23.04 1.54
CA LEU A 86 7.81 -24.06 0.55
C LEU A 86 8.45 -23.87 -0.82
N ARG A 87 9.30 -22.88 -0.99
CA ARG A 87 9.98 -22.69 -2.27
C ARG A 87 10.79 -23.94 -2.60
N ASP A 88 10.44 -24.55 -3.69
CA ASP A 88 11.03 -25.79 -4.19
C ASP A 88 11.79 -25.47 -5.48
N ASN A 89 13.05 -25.85 -5.54
CA ASN A 89 13.88 -25.66 -6.73
C ASN A 89 13.78 -26.85 -7.71
N GLU A 90 12.88 -27.81 -7.46
CA GLU A 90 12.61 -28.89 -8.40
C GLU A 90 11.84 -28.39 -9.63
N GLU A 91 12.23 -28.79 -10.83
CA GLU A 91 11.51 -28.48 -12.06
C GLU A 91 10.21 -29.27 -12.14
N GLY A 92 9.06 -28.59 -12.28
CA GLY A 92 7.76 -29.21 -12.44
C GLY A 92 6.56 -28.30 -12.24
N ARG A 93 5.40 -28.71 -12.77
CA ARG A 93 4.14 -27.95 -12.63
C ARG A 93 3.70 -27.81 -11.17
N PHE A 94 4.04 -28.80 -10.34
CA PHE A 94 3.68 -28.79 -8.93
C PHE A 94 4.54 -27.82 -8.12
N SER A 95 5.83 -27.72 -8.43
CA SER A 95 6.74 -26.71 -7.88
C SER A 95 6.26 -25.29 -8.20
N LEU A 96 5.80 -25.06 -9.44
CA LEU A 96 5.22 -23.78 -9.81
C LEU A 96 3.97 -23.43 -8.98
N LEU A 97 3.13 -24.43 -8.67
CA LEU A 97 1.95 -24.24 -7.81
C LEU A 97 2.36 -23.89 -6.37
N LYS A 98 3.32 -24.63 -5.79
CA LYS A 98 3.87 -24.35 -4.45
C LYS A 98 4.39 -22.90 -4.36
N ASN A 99 5.19 -22.47 -5.35
CA ASN A 99 5.74 -21.13 -5.38
C ASN A 99 4.64 -20.06 -5.46
N LYS A 100 3.60 -20.28 -6.27
CA LYS A 100 2.46 -19.35 -6.33
C LYS A 100 1.66 -19.29 -5.03
N VAL A 101 1.45 -20.42 -4.36
CA VAL A 101 0.79 -20.44 -3.05
C VAL A 101 1.63 -19.69 -2.02
N TYR A 102 2.95 -19.87 -2.03
CA TYR A 102 3.87 -19.10 -1.20
C TYR A 102 3.77 -17.59 -1.46
N ASP A 103 3.83 -17.16 -2.73
CA ASP A 103 3.73 -15.75 -3.09
C ASP A 103 2.39 -15.12 -2.63
N ILE A 104 1.28 -15.87 -2.78
CA ILE A 104 -0.03 -15.44 -2.29
C ILE A 104 -0.02 -15.31 -0.76
N THR A 105 0.62 -16.25 -0.06
CA THR A 105 0.72 -16.21 1.40
C THR A 105 1.50 -15.00 1.90
N VAL A 106 2.64 -14.70 1.26
CA VAL A 106 3.45 -13.52 1.57
C VAL A 106 2.62 -12.25 1.34
N LEU A 107 1.96 -12.16 0.18
CA LEU A 107 1.11 -11.01 -0.16
C LEU A 107 -0.04 -10.84 0.84
N LEU A 108 -0.69 -11.92 1.27
CA LEU A 108 -1.77 -11.88 2.28
C LEU A 108 -1.25 -11.39 3.63
N ARG A 109 -0.09 -11.87 4.08
CA ARG A 109 0.56 -11.40 5.32
C ARG A 109 0.88 -9.91 5.27
N GLU A 110 1.49 -9.44 4.19
CA GLU A 110 1.76 -8.02 4.00
C GLU A 110 0.47 -7.18 4.03
N LYS A 111 -0.59 -7.66 3.37
CA LYS A 111 -1.89 -6.98 3.37
C LYS A 111 -2.53 -6.97 4.76
N ASN A 112 -2.48 -8.09 5.49
CA ASN A 112 -3.01 -8.15 6.85
C ASN A 112 -2.23 -7.22 7.79
N GLN A 113 -0.90 -7.20 7.73
CA GLN A 113 -0.08 -6.27 8.52
C GLN A 113 -0.42 -4.80 8.20
N LEU A 114 -0.63 -4.47 6.92
CA LEU A 114 -1.04 -3.14 6.50
C LEU A 114 -2.45 -2.79 7.04
N LEU A 115 -3.39 -3.73 6.98
CA LEU A 115 -4.74 -3.55 7.52
C LEU A 115 -4.73 -3.35 9.05
N GLU A 116 -3.95 -4.15 9.77
CA GLU A 116 -3.76 -4.01 11.21
C GLU A 116 -3.15 -2.64 11.58
N LYS A 117 -2.13 -2.22 10.82
CA LYS A 117 -1.52 -0.90 11.00
C LYS A 117 -2.55 0.21 10.77
N ASN A 118 -3.27 0.18 9.66
CA ASN A 118 -4.30 1.16 9.33
C ASN A 118 -5.42 1.20 10.38
N LYS A 119 -5.83 0.03 10.90
CA LYS A 119 -6.81 -0.07 11.97
C LYS A 119 -6.33 0.65 13.23
N LYS A 120 -5.10 0.35 13.69
CA LYS A 120 -4.50 1.00 14.87
C LYS A 120 -4.35 2.50 14.70
N GLU A 121 -3.95 2.95 13.50
CA GLU A 121 -3.87 4.38 13.17
C GLU A 121 -5.26 5.05 13.23
N THR A 122 -6.30 4.38 12.72
CA THR A 122 -7.69 4.88 12.78
C THR A 122 -8.21 4.93 14.22
N GLU A 123 -7.95 3.91 15.03
CA GLU A 123 -8.33 3.90 16.46
C GLU A 123 -7.66 5.04 17.23
N ARG A 124 -6.37 5.29 17.00
CA ARG A 124 -5.64 6.45 17.58
C ARG A 124 -6.27 7.76 17.13
N LEU A 125 -6.52 7.91 15.84
CA LEU A 125 -7.15 9.11 15.27
C LEU A 125 -8.49 9.43 15.95
N ILE A 126 -9.35 8.43 16.14
CA ILE A 126 -10.64 8.60 16.82
C ILE A 126 -10.45 8.99 18.29
N ALA A 127 -9.51 8.37 18.98
CA ALA A 127 -9.20 8.71 20.38
C ALA A 127 -8.69 10.15 20.51
N ASP A 128 -7.79 10.58 19.61
CA ASP A 128 -7.25 11.94 19.60
C ASP A 128 -8.32 12.99 19.27
N ILE A 129 -9.19 12.72 18.27
CA ILE A 129 -10.35 13.57 17.96
C ILE A 129 -11.24 13.74 19.19
N SER A 130 -11.57 12.64 19.86
CA SER A 130 -12.41 12.65 21.04
C SER A 130 -11.81 13.49 22.17
N HIS A 131 -10.51 13.34 22.40
CA HIS A 131 -9.79 14.12 23.41
C HIS A 131 -9.74 15.62 23.07
N GLN A 132 -9.40 15.96 21.82
CA GLN A 132 -9.29 17.35 21.38
C GLN A 132 -10.65 18.08 21.33
N LEU A 133 -11.76 17.39 21.11
CA LEU A 133 -13.09 17.95 21.20
C LEU A 133 -13.59 18.09 22.65
N LYS A 134 -13.25 17.17 23.54
CA LYS A 134 -13.71 17.18 24.92
C LYS A 134 -13.27 18.46 25.66
N THR A 135 -12.06 18.93 25.46
CA THR A 135 -11.49 20.09 26.16
C THR A 135 -12.30 21.36 25.89
N PRO A 136 -12.46 21.85 24.64
CA PRO A 136 -13.22 23.07 24.36
C PRO A 136 -14.71 22.92 24.68
N ILE A 137 -15.32 21.74 24.49
CA ILE A 137 -16.71 21.48 24.88
C ILE A 137 -16.89 21.61 26.40
N THR A 138 -15.94 21.09 27.19
CA THR A 138 -15.98 21.22 28.65
C THR A 138 -15.81 22.68 29.06
N SER A 139 -14.89 23.44 28.43
CA SER A 139 -14.71 24.87 28.64
C SER A 139 -16.00 25.65 28.35
N LEU A 140 -16.64 25.41 27.20
CA LEU A 140 -17.91 26.01 26.82
C LEU A 140 -19.01 25.74 27.85
N ARG A 141 -19.13 24.49 28.32
CA ARG A 141 -20.13 24.11 29.32
C ARG A 141 -19.88 24.85 30.64
N MET A 142 -18.65 24.88 31.14
CA MET A 142 -18.30 25.57 32.38
C MET A 142 -18.54 27.08 32.24
N THR A 143 -18.14 27.69 31.14
CA THR A 143 -18.35 29.10 30.88
C THR A 143 -19.85 29.43 30.82
N ASN A 144 -20.65 28.57 30.17
CA ASN A 144 -22.11 28.73 30.17
C ASN A 144 -22.70 28.67 31.56
N GLU A 145 -22.27 27.75 32.43
CA GLU A 145 -22.74 27.65 33.82
C GLU A 145 -22.39 28.92 34.63
N ILE A 146 -21.17 29.47 34.43
CA ILE A 146 -20.70 30.68 35.07
C ILE A 146 -21.53 31.92 34.63
N LEU A 147 -21.97 32.01 33.37
CA LEU A 147 -22.73 33.11 32.83
C LEU A 147 -24.11 33.30 33.49
N TYR A 148 -24.65 32.26 34.16
CA TYR A 148 -25.85 32.37 34.96
C TYR A 148 -25.64 33.00 36.36
N MET A 149 -24.39 33.17 36.77
CA MET A 149 -24.07 33.82 38.04
C MET A 149 -24.11 35.33 37.88
N ASP A 150 -24.36 36.03 38.99
CA ASP A 150 -24.33 37.51 39.01
C ASP A 150 -22.88 38.02 38.86
N MET A 151 -22.64 38.83 37.84
CA MET A 151 -21.31 39.36 37.53
C MET A 151 -21.39 40.73 36.82
N SER A 152 -20.26 41.43 36.82
CA SER A 152 -20.14 42.71 36.06
C SER A 152 -20.24 42.46 34.55
N SER A 153 -20.73 43.49 33.84
CA SER A 153 -20.84 43.42 32.37
C SER A 153 -19.49 43.17 31.69
N GLU A 154 -18.41 43.68 32.24
CA GLU A 154 -17.05 43.48 31.72
C GLU A 154 -16.60 42.01 31.83
N LYS A 155 -16.85 41.38 32.98
CA LYS A 155 -16.55 39.93 33.15
C LYS A 155 -17.40 39.07 32.24
N ARG A 156 -18.69 39.40 32.11
CA ARG A 156 -19.60 38.70 31.21
C ARG A 156 -19.11 38.75 29.75
N MET A 157 -18.64 39.94 29.31
CA MET A 157 -18.11 40.08 27.96
C MET A 157 -16.88 39.20 27.74
N ARG A 158 -15.93 39.17 28.67
CA ARG A 158 -14.76 38.27 28.57
C ARG A 158 -15.12 36.79 28.48
N PHE A 159 -16.13 36.33 29.23
CA PHE A 159 -16.61 34.97 29.14
C PHE A 159 -17.27 34.65 27.78
N LEU A 160 -18.02 35.59 27.22
CA LEU A 160 -18.60 35.49 25.88
C LEU A 160 -17.53 35.44 24.80
N ASP A 161 -16.49 36.28 24.91
CA ASP A 161 -15.35 36.27 23.99
C ASP A 161 -14.59 34.91 24.03
N ASN A 162 -14.39 34.35 25.23
CA ASN A 162 -13.78 33.05 25.38
C ASN A 162 -14.65 31.92 24.76
N MET A 163 -15.97 31.97 24.96
CA MET A 163 -16.91 31.03 24.31
C MET A 163 -16.83 31.13 22.79
N GLN A 164 -16.81 32.35 22.26
CA GLN A 164 -16.68 32.56 20.82
C GLN A 164 -15.35 32.00 20.28
N ALA A 165 -14.26 32.21 21.01
CA ALA A 165 -12.96 31.62 20.64
C ALA A 165 -12.98 30.06 20.63
N ASP A 166 -13.59 29.43 21.64
CA ASP A 166 -13.73 27.98 21.71
C ASP A 166 -14.61 27.43 20.59
N LEU A 167 -15.71 28.12 20.23
CA LEU A 167 -16.55 27.75 19.08
C LEU A 167 -15.77 27.81 17.76
N LEU A 168 -15.00 28.88 17.52
CA LEU A 168 -14.17 29.01 16.33
C LEU A 168 -13.08 27.93 16.25
N LYS A 169 -12.50 27.54 17.41
CA LYS A 169 -11.56 26.41 17.48
C LYS A 169 -12.21 25.11 17.06
N ILE A 170 -13.40 24.81 17.57
CA ILE A 170 -14.16 23.59 17.23
C ILE A 170 -14.49 23.57 15.73
N GLU A 171 -15.00 24.69 15.19
CA GLU A 171 -15.34 24.81 13.77
C GLU A 171 -14.11 24.56 12.88
N TRP A 172 -12.98 25.21 13.18
CA TRP A 172 -11.73 25.00 12.46
C TRP A 172 -11.25 23.55 12.55
N PHE A 173 -11.34 22.95 13.73
CA PHE A 173 -10.94 21.58 13.98
C PHE A 173 -11.75 20.59 13.14
N VAL A 174 -13.08 20.68 13.18
CA VAL A 174 -13.98 19.82 12.40
C VAL A 174 -13.72 19.97 10.91
N LYS A 175 -13.57 21.22 10.43
CA LYS A 175 -13.27 21.52 9.03
C LYS A 175 -11.93 20.89 8.60
N THR A 176 -10.91 21.01 9.43
CA THR A 176 -9.56 20.48 9.14
C THR A 176 -9.58 18.95 9.07
N ILE A 177 -10.27 18.27 9.99
CA ILE A 177 -10.42 16.81 9.98
C ILE A 177 -11.17 16.34 8.72
N LEU A 178 -12.29 16.99 8.38
CA LEU A 178 -13.06 16.66 7.18
C LEU A 178 -12.22 16.85 5.91
N ASN A 179 -11.40 17.90 5.85
CA ASN A 179 -10.51 18.15 4.73
C ASN A 179 -9.39 17.08 4.64
N LEU A 180 -8.79 16.70 5.77
CA LEU A 180 -7.82 15.60 5.82
C LEU A 180 -8.45 14.27 5.37
N ALA A 181 -9.66 13.96 5.82
CA ALA A 181 -10.38 12.75 5.37
C ALA A 181 -10.65 12.76 3.86
N LYS A 182 -11.01 13.91 3.27
CA LYS A 182 -11.17 14.07 1.81
C LYS A 182 -9.86 13.91 1.06
N LEU A 183 -8.74 14.37 1.63
CA LEU A 183 -7.40 14.21 1.04
C LEU A 183 -6.97 12.73 1.07
N ASP A 184 -7.15 12.04 2.19
CA ASP A 184 -6.82 10.62 2.35
C ASP A 184 -7.62 9.73 1.40
N SER A 185 -8.92 10.01 1.26
CA SER A 185 -9.82 9.28 0.35
C SER A 185 -9.67 9.71 -1.12
N LYS A 186 -8.81 10.69 -1.42
CA LYS A 186 -8.64 11.27 -2.76
C LYS A 186 -9.94 11.76 -3.40
N THR A 187 -10.92 12.17 -2.59
CA THR A 187 -12.22 12.66 -3.06
C THR A 187 -12.27 14.18 -3.21
N LEU A 188 -11.21 14.88 -2.77
CA LEU A 188 -11.10 16.32 -2.94
C LEU A 188 -10.86 16.66 -4.42
N THR A 189 -11.71 17.48 -5.00
CA THR A 189 -11.51 18.00 -6.36
C THR A 189 -10.80 19.34 -6.29
N LEU A 190 -9.59 19.44 -6.85
CA LEU A 190 -8.84 20.68 -6.94
C LEU A 190 -9.27 21.47 -8.18
N LYS A 191 -9.43 22.78 -8.02
CA LYS A 191 -9.58 23.74 -9.11
C LYS A 191 -8.22 24.40 -9.37
N ARG A 192 -7.39 23.71 -10.13
CA ARG A 192 -6.04 24.23 -10.45
C ARG A 192 -6.14 25.34 -11.49
N GLU A 193 -5.39 26.40 -11.29
CA GLU A 193 -5.24 27.53 -12.20
C GLU A 193 -3.79 28.04 -12.20
N GLU A 194 -3.40 28.73 -13.24
CA GLU A 194 -2.12 29.42 -13.28
C GLU A 194 -2.17 30.60 -12.32
N THR A 195 -1.25 30.64 -11.38
CA THR A 195 -1.23 31.63 -10.28
C THR A 195 0.16 32.22 -10.18
N MET A 196 0.25 33.53 -10.07
CA MET A 196 1.52 34.23 -9.85
C MET A 196 1.99 34.07 -8.41
N ALA A 197 3.28 33.79 -8.20
CA ALA A 197 3.90 33.71 -6.88
C ALA A 197 3.77 35.02 -6.10
N ALA A 198 3.89 36.15 -6.80
CA ALA A 198 3.69 37.49 -6.21
C ALA A 198 2.29 37.66 -5.61
N GLU A 199 1.25 37.20 -6.32
CA GLU A 199 -0.15 37.26 -5.83
C GLU A 199 -0.37 36.44 -4.57
N LEU A 200 0.27 35.24 -4.51
CA LEU A 200 0.23 34.40 -3.31
C LEU A 200 0.90 35.07 -2.13
N SER A 201 2.07 35.69 -2.35
CA SER A 201 2.80 36.42 -1.32
C SER A 201 2.00 37.60 -0.78
N GLU A 202 1.41 38.42 -1.66
CA GLU A 202 0.58 39.56 -1.29
C GLU A 202 -0.58 39.09 -0.39
N LYS A 203 -1.32 38.07 -0.79
CA LYS A 203 -2.42 37.49 0.01
C LYS A 203 -1.96 36.91 1.35
N MET A 204 -0.79 36.28 1.38
CA MET A 204 -0.20 35.79 2.62
C MET A 204 0.11 36.97 3.58
N ILE A 205 0.77 37.99 3.08
CA ILE A 205 1.14 39.17 3.87
C ILE A 205 -0.11 39.90 4.37
N ASP A 206 -1.08 40.15 3.48
CA ASP A 206 -2.32 40.84 3.84
C ASP A 206 -3.13 40.09 4.91
N SER A 207 -3.17 38.76 4.85
CA SER A 207 -3.88 37.97 5.83
C SER A 207 -3.33 38.08 7.26
N PHE A 208 -2.06 38.42 7.42
CA PHE A 208 -1.42 38.56 8.73
C PHE A 208 -1.06 40.03 9.07
N LYS A 209 -1.47 40.98 8.24
CA LYS A 209 -1.13 42.41 8.41
C LYS A 209 -1.48 42.95 9.81
N ILE A 210 -2.73 42.77 10.24
CA ILE A 210 -3.19 43.22 11.56
C ILE A 210 -2.39 42.54 12.68
N PHE A 211 -2.13 41.25 12.57
CA PHE A 211 -1.33 40.52 13.56
C PHE A 211 0.09 41.08 13.63
N CYS A 212 0.70 41.32 12.48
CA CYS A 212 2.06 41.90 12.41
C CYS A 212 2.13 43.31 12.99
N GLU A 213 1.12 44.14 12.74
CA GLU A 213 1.03 45.47 13.32
C GLU A 213 0.95 45.45 14.86
N VAL A 214 0.24 44.47 15.43
CA VAL A 214 0.09 44.32 16.89
C VAL A 214 1.31 43.68 17.53
N SER A 215 1.89 42.63 16.90
CA SER A 215 3.03 41.88 17.45
C SER A 215 4.40 42.49 17.13
N GLY A 216 4.47 43.45 16.20
CA GLY A 216 5.74 44.02 15.70
C GLY A 216 6.49 43.10 14.72
N CYS A 217 5.89 42.00 14.27
CA CYS A 217 6.50 41.10 13.29
C CYS A 217 6.52 41.74 11.89
N ARG A 218 7.50 41.38 11.07
CA ARG A 218 7.63 41.80 9.68
C ARG A 218 7.67 40.62 8.75
N ILE A 219 6.84 40.61 7.71
CA ILE A 219 6.85 39.65 6.64
C ILE A 219 7.32 40.34 5.37
N ALA A 220 8.39 39.83 4.74
CA ALA A 220 8.92 40.33 3.49
C ALA A 220 8.92 39.23 2.42
N SER A 221 8.56 39.58 1.19
CA SER A 221 8.64 38.68 0.04
C SER A 221 9.71 39.16 -0.93
N SER A 222 10.46 38.20 -1.50
CA SER A 222 11.46 38.43 -2.53
C SER A 222 11.48 37.24 -3.51
N GLY A 223 12.04 37.45 -4.70
CA GLY A 223 12.15 36.45 -5.74
C GLY A 223 12.02 37.07 -7.13
N GLU A 224 12.04 36.24 -8.16
CA GLU A 224 11.83 36.64 -9.54
C GLU A 224 10.36 37.05 -9.75
N GLU A 225 10.11 38.11 -10.52
CA GLU A 225 8.78 38.74 -10.64
C GLU A 225 7.78 37.89 -11.45
N ASP A 226 8.25 37.10 -12.40
CA ASP A 226 7.40 36.35 -13.38
C ASP A 226 7.14 34.89 -13.01
N ILE A 227 7.42 34.48 -11.77
CA ILE A 227 7.19 33.08 -11.36
C ILE A 227 5.70 32.77 -11.35
N THR A 228 5.30 31.75 -12.13
CA THR A 228 3.95 31.19 -12.10
C THR A 228 3.97 29.73 -11.67
N LEU A 229 2.84 29.27 -11.10
CA LEU A 229 2.66 27.88 -10.71
C LEU A 229 1.22 27.43 -10.98
N TRP A 230 1.07 26.14 -11.35
CA TRP A 230 -0.23 25.51 -11.61
C TRP A 230 -0.75 24.87 -10.32
N CYS A 231 -1.68 25.55 -9.63
CA CYS A 231 -2.15 25.11 -8.32
C CYS A 231 -3.61 25.48 -8.07
N ASP A 232 -4.23 24.84 -7.07
CA ASP A 232 -5.44 25.38 -6.46
C ASP A 232 -5.05 26.44 -5.44
N LYS A 233 -5.22 27.69 -5.83
CA LYS A 233 -4.80 28.87 -5.06
C LYS A 233 -5.37 28.88 -3.65
N LYS A 234 -6.66 28.55 -3.48
CA LYS A 234 -7.31 28.56 -2.17
C LYS A 234 -6.67 27.56 -1.21
N TRP A 235 -6.48 26.32 -1.67
CA TRP A 235 -5.93 25.26 -0.85
C TRP A 235 -4.44 25.41 -0.59
N LEU A 236 -3.71 25.98 -1.57
CA LEU A 236 -2.30 26.30 -1.36
C LEU A 236 -2.13 27.41 -0.32
N LEU A 237 -2.90 28.48 -0.42
CA LEU A 237 -2.89 29.56 0.59
C LEU A 237 -3.23 29.05 1.98
N GLU A 238 -4.24 28.18 2.14
CA GLU A 238 -4.57 27.55 3.43
C GLU A 238 -3.37 26.80 4.03
N ALA A 239 -2.66 26.03 3.20
CA ALA A 239 -1.46 25.31 3.62
C ALA A 239 -0.31 26.27 4.02
N LEU A 240 -0.07 27.30 3.22
CA LEU A 240 0.98 28.29 3.49
C LEU A 240 0.67 29.16 4.71
N HIS A 241 -0.61 29.51 4.93
CA HIS A 241 -1.06 30.22 6.14
C HIS A 241 -0.77 29.42 7.42
N ASN A 242 -0.89 28.09 7.40
CA ASN A 242 -0.52 27.27 8.56
C ASN A 242 0.98 27.37 8.88
N ILE A 243 1.85 27.48 7.87
CA ILE A 243 3.29 27.67 8.09
C ILE A 243 3.55 29.06 8.71
N LEU A 244 2.96 30.12 8.14
CA LEU A 244 3.12 31.48 8.68
C LEU A 244 2.58 31.59 10.11
N LYS A 245 1.39 31.04 10.36
CA LYS A 245 0.80 30.99 11.70
C LYS A 245 1.73 30.33 12.70
N ASN A 246 2.33 29.18 12.31
CA ASN A 246 3.28 28.47 13.17
C ASN A 246 4.51 29.33 13.49
N ALA A 247 5.10 30.02 12.50
CA ALA A 247 6.22 30.94 12.74
C ALA A 247 5.86 32.03 13.74
N LEU A 248 4.69 32.67 13.59
CA LEU A 248 4.21 33.72 14.47
C LEU A 248 3.90 33.22 15.88
N GLU A 249 3.32 32.03 16.03
CA GLU A 249 3.02 31.41 17.32
C GLU A 249 4.30 31.05 18.09
N HIS A 250 5.41 30.76 17.38
CA HIS A 250 6.73 30.46 17.94
C HIS A 250 7.66 31.67 18.01
N GLY A 251 7.08 32.88 18.00
CA GLY A 251 7.77 34.12 18.37
C GLY A 251 8.66 34.75 17.29
N ALA A 252 8.40 34.45 16.03
CA ALA A 252 9.12 35.07 14.93
C ALA A 252 8.89 36.58 14.89
N ALA A 253 9.97 37.38 14.86
CA ALA A 253 9.95 38.81 14.62
C ALA A 253 10.11 39.16 13.12
N HIS A 254 10.81 38.29 12.38
CA HIS A 254 11.00 38.44 10.93
C HIS A 254 10.68 37.16 10.20
N ILE A 255 9.89 37.26 9.13
CA ILE A 255 9.59 36.17 8.23
C ILE A 255 9.93 36.59 6.81
N ALA A 256 10.76 35.78 6.12
CA ALA A 256 11.14 35.98 4.73
C ALA A 256 10.51 34.91 3.83
N LEU A 257 9.85 35.38 2.77
CA LEU A 257 9.31 34.53 1.70
C LEU A 257 10.22 34.66 0.48
N LEU A 258 10.87 33.59 0.07
CA LEU A 258 11.78 33.59 -1.08
C LEU A 258 11.28 32.62 -2.15
N TRP A 259 10.90 33.16 -3.31
CA TRP A 259 10.51 32.39 -4.48
C TRP A 259 11.69 32.19 -5.44
N SER A 260 11.77 31.01 -5.96
CA SER A 260 12.69 30.65 -7.05
C SER A 260 12.10 29.54 -7.88
N GLU A 261 12.50 29.43 -9.15
CA GLU A 261 12.04 28.35 -9.99
C GLU A 261 13.17 27.72 -10.81
N ASN A 262 12.93 26.52 -11.29
CA ASN A 262 13.75 25.84 -12.29
C ASN A 262 12.84 25.06 -13.25
N ASN A 263 13.43 24.27 -14.15
CA ASN A 263 12.69 23.51 -15.14
C ASN A 263 11.77 22.43 -14.55
N LEU A 264 11.96 22.00 -13.29
CA LEU A 264 11.26 20.91 -12.65
C LEU A 264 10.19 21.36 -11.67
N TYR A 265 10.45 22.42 -10.91
CA TYR A 265 9.55 22.88 -9.83
C TYR A 265 9.69 24.38 -9.58
N THR A 266 8.63 24.95 -9.03
CA THR A 266 8.64 26.25 -8.35
C THR A 266 8.87 26.02 -6.85
N LYS A 267 9.77 26.78 -6.23
CA LYS A 267 10.16 26.63 -4.83
C LYS A 267 9.84 27.94 -4.06
N LEU A 268 9.17 27.76 -2.90
CA LEU A 268 9.03 28.79 -1.88
C LEU A 268 9.80 28.36 -0.64
N GLU A 269 10.69 29.21 -0.16
CA GLU A 269 11.33 29.11 1.14
C GLU A 269 10.70 30.13 2.08
N ILE A 270 10.17 29.65 3.21
CA ILE A 270 9.59 30.47 4.28
C ILE A 270 10.53 30.36 5.47
N THR A 271 11.28 31.41 5.73
CA THR A 271 12.29 31.44 6.80
C THR A 271 11.84 32.39 7.89
N ASP A 272 11.85 31.94 9.12
CA ASP A 272 11.58 32.71 10.33
C ASP A 272 12.79 32.75 11.28
N ASP A 273 12.84 33.77 12.13
CA ASP A 273 13.82 33.94 13.20
C ASP A 273 13.28 33.56 14.58
N GLY A 274 12.27 32.68 14.62
CA GLY A 274 11.64 32.22 15.86
C GLY A 274 12.56 31.31 16.69
N GLU A 275 11.98 30.66 17.70
CA GLU A 275 12.74 29.82 18.66
C GLU A 275 13.40 28.58 18.06
N GLY A 276 13.05 28.21 16.82
CA GLY A 276 13.56 27.01 16.16
C GLY A 276 13.03 25.70 16.78
N ILE A 277 13.36 24.59 16.16
CA ILE A 277 12.85 23.26 16.48
C ILE A 277 14.03 22.34 16.87
N GLU A 278 13.86 21.56 17.93
CA GLU A 278 14.83 20.54 18.33
C GLU A 278 14.95 19.46 17.26
N LYS A 279 16.16 18.91 17.07
CA LYS A 279 16.46 17.91 16.04
C LYS A 279 15.60 16.66 16.16
N GLU A 280 15.30 16.26 17.38
CA GLU A 280 14.49 15.08 17.73
C GLU A 280 13.03 15.27 17.34
N GLU A 281 12.53 16.52 17.32
CA GLU A 281 11.14 16.85 17.00
C GLU A 281 10.89 16.98 15.50
N LEU A 282 11.92 17.33 14.70
CA LEU A 282 11.80 17.56 13.25
C LEU A 282 11.12 16.42 12.47
N PRO A 283 11.36 15.13 12.73
CA PRO A 283 10.68 14.06 12.02
C PRO A 283 9.17 14.03 12.27
N HIS A 284 8.71 14.54 13.42
CA HIS A 284 7.36 14.39 13.95
C HIS A 284 6.45 15.59 13.68
N ILE A 285 6.99 16.76 13.33
CA ILE A 285 6.17 18.00 13.18
C ILE A 285 5.04 17.90 12.15
N PHE A 286 5.13 16.95 11.21
CA PHE A 286 4.10 16.68 10.22
C PHE A 286 3.15 15.54 10.61
N GLU A 287 3.34 14.92 11.76
CA GLU A 287 2.42 13.91 12.28
C GLU A 287 1.15 14.58 12.81
N ARG A 288 0.03 13.89 12.69
CA ARG A 288 -1.26 14.39 13.18
C ARG A 288 -1.26 14.40 14.71
N PHE A 289 -1.81 15.47 15.29
CA PHE A 289 -1.89 15.69 16.73
C PHE A 289 -0.54 15.83 17.45
N TYR A 290 0.55 15.87 16.71
CA TYR A 290 1.84 16.12 17.31
C TYR A 290 1.95 17.58 17.78
N LYS A 291 2.38 17.76 19.03
CA LYS A 291 2.65 19.04 19.65
C LYS A 291 4.08 19.06 20.15
N MET A 292 4.83 20.06 19.76
CA MET A 292 6.20 20.26 20.29
C MET A 292 6.14 20.61 21.77
N LYS A 293 7.20 20.28 22.52
CA LYS A 293 7.35 20.66 23.93
C LYS A 293 7.31 22.19 24.06
N GLY A 294 6.39 22.69 24.88
CA GLY A 294 6.21 24.14 25.05
C GLY A 294 5.26 24.82 24.04
N SER A 295 4.66 24.05 23.13
CA SER A 295 3.59 24.60 22.29
C SER A 295 2.43 25.11 23.13
N ARG A 296 1.75 26.16 22.64
CA ARG A 296 0.55 26.68 23.31
C ARG A 296 -0.48 25.55 23.47
N GLU A 297 -1.15 25.50 24.63
CA GLU A 297 -2.21 24.50 24.89
C GLU A 297 -3.31 24.51 23.83
N ASP A 298 -3.52 25.66 23.21
CA ASP A 298 -4.53 25.89 22.18
C ASP A 298 -4.22 25.28 20.82
N SER A 299 -2.98 24.86 20.54
CA SER A 299 -2.64 24.22 19.26
C SER A 299 -3.19 22.79 19.23
N MET A 300 -3.79 22.38 18.11
CA MET A 300 -4.39 21.05 17.97
C MET A 300 -3.47 20.04 17.23
N GLY A 301 -2.29 20.47 16.78
CA GLY A 301 -1.32 19.61 16.09
C GLY A 301 -1.77 19.09 14.72
N LEU A 302 -2.73 19.75 14.06
CA LEU A 302 -3.24 19.33 12.74
C LEU A 302 -2.74 20.20 11.59
N GLY A 303 -2.31 21.44 11.85
CA GLY A 303 -1.96 22.40 10.79
C GLY A 303 -0.82 21.92 9.89
N MET A 304 0.26 21.41 10.46
CA MET A 304 1.41 20.91 9.68
C MET A 304 1.12 19.61 8.94
N ALA A 305 0.34 18.71 9.55
CA ALA A 305 -0.14 17.49 8.88
C ALA A 305 -1.02 17.82 7.67
N PHE A 306 -1.95 18.77 7.83
CA PHE A 306 -2.78 19.30 6.73
C PHE A 306 -1.90 19.92 5.64
N THR A 307 -0.94 20.77 6.00
CA THR A 307 -0.02 21.41 5.07
C THR A 307 0.74 20.37 4.22
N LYS A 308 1.34 19.35 4.84
CA LYS A 308 2.05 18.29 4.14
C LYS A 308 1.13 17.54 3.18
N SER A 309 -0.06 17.13 3.64
CA SER A 309 -1.02 16.39 2.83
C SER A 309 -1.53 17.21 1.66
N MET A 310 -1.82 18.50 1.87
CA MET A 310 -2.34 19.40 0.84
C MET A 310 -1.30 19.72 -0.22
N ILE A 311 -0.05 20.00 0.17
CA ILE A 311 1.05 20.25 -0.76
C ILE A 311 1.32 18.99 -1.60
N ALA A 312 1.34 17.81 -0.98
CA ALA A 312 1.49 16.54 -1.69
C ALA A 312 0.33 16.29 -2.68
N TYR A 313 -0.90 16.62 -2.31
CA TYR A 313 -2.07 16.48 -3.18
C TYR A 313 -2.04 17.45 -4.38
N GLN A 314 -1.33 18.56 -4.27
CA GLN A 314 -1.08 19.54 -5.34
C GLN A 314 0.20 19.25 -6.15
N ASN A 315 0.72 18.02 -6.11
CA ASN A 315 1.95 17.62 -6.80
C ASN A 315 3.19 18.37 -6.27
N GLY A 316 3.29 18.49 -4.95
CA GLY A 316 4.41 19.15 -4.30
C GLY A 316 5.01 18.36 -3.15
N GLU A 317 6.05 18.91 -2.55
CA GLU A 317 6.67 18.43 -1.32
C GLU A 317 6.95 19.60 -0.37
N VAL A 318 6.92 19.30 0.94
CA VAL A 318 7.37 20.25 1.98
C VAL A 318 8.46 19.61 2.82
N LYS A 319 9.52 20.35 3.04
CA LYS A 319 10.64 20.00 3.93
C LYS A 319 10.86 21.10 4.94
N VAL A 320 11.47 20.77 6.08
CA VAL A 320 11.83 21.69 7.13
C VAL A 320 13.31 21.60 7.44
N LYS A 321 13.93 22.74 7.70
CA LYS A 321 15.27 22.86 8.27
C LYS A 321 15.14 23.81 9.46
N SER A 322 15.58 23.39 10.63
CA SER A 322 15.54 24.21 11.82
C SER A 322 16.64 23.84 12.78
N LYS A 323 17.01 24.79 13.62
CA LYS A 323 17.90 24.59 14.76
C LYS A 323 17.39 25.47 15.91
N LYS A 324 17.30 24.88 17.09
CA LYS A 324 16.83 25.59 18.28
C LYS A 324 17.63 26.86 18.51
N GLY A 325 16.95 28.01 18.66
CA GLY A 325 17.53 29.33 18.84
C GLY A 325 17.99 30.03 17.56
N GLU A 326 17.88 29.40 16.37
CA GLU A 326 18.31 29.97 15.09
C GLU A 326 17.14 30.20 14.11
N GLY A 327 15.92 29.77 14.47
CA GLY A 327 14.75 29.88 13.63
C GLY A 327 14.46 28.64 12.77
N THR A 328 13.49 28.76 11.85
CA THR A 328 13.01 27.66 11.02
C THR A 328 12.89 28.09 9.56
N THR A 329 13.22 27.18 8.64
CA THR A 329 13.00 27.33 7.21
C THR A 329 12.15 26.19 6.67
N PHE A 330 10.94 26.50 6.21
CA PHE A 330 10.11 25.58 5.45
C PHE A 330 10.40 25.74 3.96
N ILE A 331 10.61 24.62 3.27
CA ILE A 331 10.91 24.56 1.84
C ILE A 331 9.75 23.84 1.16
N VAL A 332 8.92 24.58 0.45
CA VAL A 332 7.79 24.07 -0.34
C VAL A 332 8.18 24.05 -1.79
N LYS A 333 7.98 22.89 -2.46
CA LYS A 333 8.19 22.74 -3.90
C LYS A 333 6.90 22.26 -4.54
N ILE A 334 6.51 22.90 -5.64
CA ILE A 334 5.38 22.48 -6.50
C ILE A 334 5.96 22.10 -7.86
N TYR A 335 5.79 20.86 -8.26
CA TYR A 335 6.35 20.31 -9.49
C TYR A 335 5.55 20.75 -10.72
N LYS A 336 6.25 21.15 -11.78
CA LYS A 336 5.65 21.66 -13.04
C LYS A 336 4.97 20.58 -13.87
N ASN A 337 5.40 19.31 -13.72
CA ASN A 337 4.83 18.14 -14.43
C ASN A 337 4.48 17.04 -13.41
N ASP A 338 3.59 16.11 -13.77
CA ASP A 338 3.17 14.97 -12.95
C ASP A 338 4.31 13.94 -12.75
N PHE A 339 5.48 14.36 -12.28
CA PHE A 339 6.64 13.48 -12.03
C PHE A 339 6.45 12.49 -10.86
N GLN A 340 5.41 12.68 -10.01
CA GLN A 340 5.18 11.81 -8.84
C GLN A 340 4.53 10.45 -9.17
N LYS A 341 4.19 10.14 -10.41
CA LYS A 341 3.60 8.82 -10.76
C LYS A 341 4.62 7.69 -10.94
N SER A 342 5.92 7.94 -10.68
CA SER A 342 7.01 7.01 -11.01
C SER A 342 7.93 6.64 -9.83
N LEU A 343 7.51 6.82 -8.57
CA LEU A 343 8.28 6.38 -7.39
C LEU A 343 7.43 5.51 -6.49
#